data_5605e4519cf20a8f35ed6c90756c0449
#
_entry.id   5605e4519cf20a8f35ed6c90756c0449
#
_cell.length_a   1.000
_cell.length_b   1.000
_cell.length_c   1.000
_cell.angle_alpha   90.00
_cell.angle_beta   90.00
_cell.angle_gamma   90.00
#
_symmetry.space_group_name_H-M   'P 1'
#
loop_
_entity.id
_entity.type
_entity.pdbx_description
1 polymer ?
#
loop_
_entity_poly.entity_id
_entity_poly.type
_entity_poly.pdbx_seq_one_letter_code
_entity_poly.pdbx_strand_id
1 'polypeptide(L)'
;MGPMNRATEPRSAEMVGVLRLILLLPLLSIPASCNRGAARADSSATLPPPLVTVAKATAQDVPRYLDEIGRNFAFESVSVMPQVAGRITERHFQDGENLRKGQLLFVIDPRPFKAQLDSAAASLAQAKAALELAKIQFARDEELVGSRAISKQDYDTKKNTVDVNQAQVEAAQAAVETAQINLDYCYIRSPIDGRAGARLVDAGNVVQANTTSLLSIQRVDPIYATFTITERDLSEVQKKMSRGMLTALVRLPADSETAARPGKVEFLDNAVQNATGTVNLRATVSNPDRHFWPGQFVNVRLVLDVEKGTVLVPSQATQISQKGTFVYVVESDDTAELRPVTLGQRQGNDVVVTSGLAAGERVVVAGQLLVRPGGKVHVGSGAPVTAPAANGDGKQDSAGRSAS
;
A
#
# COMPACT_ATOMS: atom_id res chain seq x y z
N MET A 1 52.87 -13.67 0.76
CA MET A 1 53.11 -14.96 1.46
C MET A 1 51.85 -15.79 1.20
N GLY A 2 51.96 -16.74 0.26
CA GLY A 2 50.96 -17.78 -0.05
C GLY A 2 51.13 -18.97 0.91
N PRO A 3 50.62 -20.17 0.62
CA PRO A 3 50.20 -20.74 -0.65
C PRO A 3 48.84 -21.50 -0.61
N MET A 4 48.10 -21.70 -1.73
CA MET A 4 48.07 -22.88 -2.60
C MET A 4 47.81 -24.26 -1.93
N ASN A 5 46.69 -24.89 -2.34
CA ASN A 5 46.56 -26.32 -2.70
C ASN A 5 45.17 -26.53 -3.30
N ARG A 6 44.97 -26.84 -4.52
CA ARG A 6 45.24 -27.93 -5.50
C ARG A 6 44.72 -29.31 -5.09
N ALA A 7 43.85 -29.78 -5.99
CA ALA A 7 43.74 -31.11 -6.57
C ALA A 7 42.87 -32.13 -5.82
N THR A 8 41.97 -32.91 -6.41
CA THR A 8 42.20 -33.86 -7.53
C THR A 8 40.87 -34.49 -7.95
N GLU A 9 40.67 -34.61 -9.25
CA GLU A 9 39.90 -35.75 -9.87
C GLU A 9 40.64 -37.04 -9.70
N PRO A 10 39.99 -38.22 -9.90
CA PRO A 10 40.17 -39.00 -11.15
C PRO A 10 38.86 -39.70 -11.59
N ARG A 11 38.52 -39.75 -12.83
CA ARG A 11 38.87 -40.63 -13.99
C ARG A 11 38.84 -42.14 -13.78
N SER A 12 38.21 -42.69 -14.82
CA SER A 12 38.42 -44.02 -15.48
C SER A 12 37.48 -45.16 -15.02
N ALA A 13 37.04 -46.04 -15.81
CA ALA A 13 37.18 -46.47 -17.18
C ALA A 13 36.43 -47.81 -17.32
N GLU A 14 35.87 -48.02 -18.50
CA GLU A 14 35.87 -49.22 -19.31
C GLU A 14 35.70 -50.64 -18.69
N MET A 15 34.85 -51.44 -19.26
CA MET A 15 35.15 -52.53 -20.22
C MET A 15 33.96 -53.46 -20.42
N VAL A 16 33.42 -53.57 -21.61
CA VAL A 16 33.56 -54.68 -22.57
C VAL A 16 33.27 -56.09 -22.05
N GLY A 17 32.31 -56.76 -22.70
CA GLY A 17 32.06 -58.20 -22.52
C GLY A 17 30.96 -58.73 -23.44
N VAL A 18 31.37 -59.05 -24.64
CA VAL A 18 30.68 -59.86 -25.66
C VAL A 18 30.45 -61.28 -25.15
N LEU A 19 29.28 -61.89 -25.38
CA LEU A 19 29.22 -63.29 -25.79
C LEU A 19 27.94 -63.70 -26.53
N ARG A 20 28.11 -64.09 -27.79
CA ARG A 20 27.13 -64.82 -28.61
C ARG A 20 26.91 -66.21 -28.07
N LEU A 21 25.70 -66.70 -28.14
CA LEU A 21 25.51 -68.13 -28.42
C LEU A 21 24.23 -68.41 -29.24
N ILE A 22 24.48 -69.00 -30.40
CA ILE A 22 23.53 -69.60 -31.37
C ILE A 22 23.14 -70.98 -30.91
N LEU A 23 21.87 -71.41 -31.03
CA LEU A 23 21.51 -72.76 -31.44
C LEU A 23 20.00 -72.94 -31.75
N LEU A 24 19.69 -73.09 -33.03
CA LEU A 24 19.06 -74.19 -33.74
C LEU A 24 17.67 -74.69 -33.36
N LEU A 25 16.84 -74.53 -34.39
CA LEU A 25 15.55 -75.21 -34.72
C LEU A 25 15.46 -76.71 -34.43
N PRO A 26 14.24 -77.33 -34.32
CA PRO A 26 13.64 -77.79 -35.52
C PRO A 26 12.10 -77.59 -35.70
N LEU A 27 11.76 -77.49 -36.90
CA LEU A 27 10.62 -77.71 -37.75
C LEU A 27 9.75 -78.97 -37.35
N LEU A 28 8.43 -78.84 -37.20
CA LEU A 28 7.46 -79.89 -37.51
C LEU A 28 6.07 -79.37 -37.89
N SER A 29 5.74 -79.58 -39.07
CA SER A 29 4.54 -79.74 -39.91
C SER A 29 3.14 -79.69 -39.28
N ILE A 30 2.29 -78.91 -39.89
CA ILE A 30 0.93 -78.88 -40.45
C ILE A 30 0.01 -80.08 -40.12
N PRO A 31 -1.37 -79.88 -39.84
CA PRO A 31 -2.25 -79.73 -40.98
C PRO A 31 -3.40 -78.66 -40.81
N ALA A 32 -3.87 -78.25 -41.96
CA ALA A 32 -5.02 -77.42 -42.26
C ALA A 32 -6.34 -78.12 -41.79
N SER A 33 -7.27 -77.31 -41.25
CA SER A 33 -8.69 -77.55 -41.49
C SER A 33 -9.58 -76.29 -41.13
N CYS A 34 -10.49 -76.02 -42.01
CA CYS A 34 -11.80 -75.39 -41.89
C CYS A 34 -11.90 -73.89 -41.76
N ASN A 35 -12.04 -73.30 -42.92
CA ASN A 35 -12.90 -72.21 -43.27
C ASN A 35 -14.23 -72.16 -42.53
N ARG A 36 -14.41 -71.18 -41.63
CA ARG A 36 -15.73 -70.69 -41.26
C ARG A 36 -15.66 -69.18 -41.35
N GLY A 37 -16.34 -68.65 -42.40
CA GLY A 37 -16.61 -67.27 -42.53
C GLY A 37 -17.29 -66.73 -41.30
N ALA A 38 -16.50 -66.02 -40.44
CA ALA A 38 -17.05 -65.16 -39.43
C ALA A 38 -17.33 -63.83 -40.15
N ALA A 39 -18.58 -63.57 -40.42
CA ALA A 39 -19.07 -62.23 -40.73
C ALA A 39 -18.52 -61.34 -39.61
N ARG A 40 -17.62 -60.39 -40.01
CA ARG A 40 -17.32 -59.23 -39.22
C ARG A 40 -18.63 -58.44 -39.13
N ALA A 41 -19.35 -58.68 -38.03
CA ALA A 41 -20.32 -57.72 -37.58
C ALA A 41 -19.51 -56.45 -37.23
N ASP A 42 -19.58 -55.46 -38.07
CA ASP A 42 -19.26 -54.07 -37.73
C ASP A 42 -20.25 -53.62 -36.63
N SER A 43 -20.04 -54.16 -35.43
CA SER A 43 -20.63 -53.56 -34.23
C SER A 43 -19.76 -52.35 -33.81
N SER A 44 -19.85 -51.30 -34.60
CA SER A 44 -19.63 -49.98 -34.04
C SER A 44 -20.71 -49.75 -32.97
N ALA A 45 -20.51 -50.31 -31.80
CA ALA A 45 -21.29 -49.96 -30.62
C ALA A 45 -21.07 -48.46 -30.40
N THR A 46 -21.98 -47.66 -30.99
CA THR A 46 -22.08 -46.27 -30.65
C THR A 46 -22.36 -46.18 -29.17
N LEU A 47 -21.29 -45.93 -28.38
CA LEU A 47 -21.46 -45.62 -26.99
C LEU A 47 -22.49 -44.52 -26.84
N PRO A 48 -23.44 -44.64 -25.94
CA PRO A 48 -24.43 -43.57 -25.75
C PRO A 48 -23.71 -42.24 -25.49
N PRO A 49 -24.26 -41.13 -26.04
CA PRO A 49 -23.67 -39.82 -25.86
C PRO A 49 -23.40 -39.52 -24.38
N PRO A 50 -22.19 -39.07 -23.99
CA PRO A 50 -21.87 -38.80 -22.62
C PRO A 50 -22.79 -37.67 -22.06
N LEU A 51 -23.22 -37.87 -20.82
CA LEU A 51 -24.00 -36.85 -20.10
C LEU A 51 -23.07 -35.74 -19.65
N VAL A 52 -23.40 -34.51 -20.05
CA VAL A 52 -22.63 -33.27 -19.70
C VAL A 52 -23.52 -32.22 -19.08
N THR A 53 -22.94 -31.44 -18.17
CA THR A 53 -23.59 -30.23 -17.67
C THR A 53 -23.00 -29.02 -18.41
N VAL A 54 -23.85 -28.11 -18.83
CA VAL A 54 -23.43 -26.91 -19.58
C VAL A 54 -23.77 -25.64 -18.81
N ALA A 55 -22.96 -24.60 -18.99
CA ALA A 55 -23.24 -23.23 -18.57
C ALA A 55 -23.24 -22.33 -19.81
N LYS A 56 -23.96 -21.21 -19.75
CA LYS A 56 -23.90 -20.18 -20.80
C LYS A 56 -22.76 -19.23 -20.51
N ALA A 57 -21.97 -18.91 -21.54
CA ALA A 57 -21.02 -17.80 -21.49
C ALA A 57 -21.79 -16.48 -21.36
N THR A 58 -21.48 -15.69 -20.33
CA THR A 58 -22.16 -14.40 -20.05
C THR A 58 -21.26 -13.24 -20.42
N ALA A 59 -21.84 -12.16 -20.98
CA ALA A 59 -21.13 -10.92 -21.19
C ALA A 59 -21.39 -9.99 -20.00
N GLN A 60 -20.33 -9.53 -19.35
CA GLN A 60 -20.41 -8.60 -18.22
C GLN A 60 -19.28 -7.58 -18.30
N ASP A 61 -19.50 -6.44 -17.66
CA ASP A 61 -18.45 -5.46 -17.45
C ASP A 61 -17.54 -5.93 -16.31
N VAL A 62 -16.27 -6.15 -16.63
CA VAL A 62 -15.30 -6.78 -15.70
C VAL A 62 -14.22 -5.77 -15.34
N PRO A 63 -14.00 -5.47 -14.04
CA PRO A 63 -12.89 -4.65 -13.64
C PRO A 63 -11.57 -5.39 -13.86
N ARG A 64 -10.66 -4.73 -14.58
CA ARG A 64 -9.27 -5.16 -14.69
C ARG A 64 -8.46 -4.54 -13.56
N TYR A 65 -7.77 -5.35 -12.78
CA TYR A 65 -7.09 -4.91 -11.58
C TYR A 65 -5.74 -5.62 -11.38
N LEU A 66 -4.89 -5.00 -10.57
CA LEU A 66 -3.70 -5.62 -10.00
C LEU A 66 -3.96 -5.85 -8.50
N ASP A 67 -3.69 -7.06 -8.02
CA ASP A 67 -3.77 -7.40 -6.60
C ASP A 67 -2.35 -7.34 -6.01
N GLU A 68 -2.17 -6.43 -5.06
CA GLU A 68 -0.88 -6.11 -4.45
C GLU A 68 -0.97 -6.17 -2.92
N ILE A 69 0.17 -6.35 -2.28
CA ILE A 69 0.28 -6.23 -0.83
C ILE A 69 0.88 -4.86 -0.53
N GLY A 70 0.24 -4.15 0.39
CA GLY A 70 0.69 -2.85 0.84
C GLY A 70 0.85 -2.76 2.34
N ARG A 71 1.22 -1.57 2.79
CA ARG A 71 1.31 -1.21 4.20
C ARG A 71 0.69 0.15 4.43
N ASN A 72 -0.01 0.28 5.54
CA ASN A 72 -0.59 1.55 5.94
C ASN A 72 0.46 2.45 6.60
N PHE A 73 0.37 3.75 6.31
CA PHE A 73 1.15 4.81 6.94
C PHE A 73 0.23 5.93 7.39
N ALA A 74 0.60 6.61 8.47
CA ALA A 74 -0.10 7.80 8.89
C ALA A 74 -0.08 8.86 7.78
N PHE A 75 -1.17 9.61 7.63
CA PHE A 75 -1.23 10.74 6.70
C PHE A 75 -0.20 11.81 7.04
N GLU A 76 -0.06 12.11 8.34
CA GLU A 76 0.99 12.96 8.90
C GLU A 76 1.55 12.28 10.14
N SER A 77 2.86 12.37 10.34
CA SER A 77 3.56 11.87 11.53
C SER A 77 4.58 12.88 11.98
N VAL A 78 4.44 13.38 13.20
CA VAL A 78 5.32 14.40 13.76
C VAL A 78 5.87 13.91 15.10
N SER A 79 7.19 13.95 15.24
CA SER A 79 7.87 13.79 16.53
C SER A 79 7.97 15.17 17.20
N VAL A 80 7.32 15.33 18.34
CA VAL A 80 7.33 16.57 19.09
C VAL A 80 8.61 16.65 19.90
N MET A 81 9.40 17.70 19.67
CA MET A 81 10.65 18.00 20.37
C MET A 81 10.59 19.39 20.97
N PRO A 82 11.21 19.63 22.16
CA PRO A 82 11.29 20.97 22.73
C PRO A 82 12.29 21.82 21.96
N GLN A 83 12.02 23.13 21.82
CA GLN A 83 12.93 24.09 21.20
C GLN A 83 13.84 24.79 22.22
N VAL A 84 13.51 24.66 23.52
CA VAL A 84 14.33 25.15 24.63
C VAL A 84 14.61 24.01 25.60
N ALA A 85 15.76 24.07 26.25
CA ALA A 85 16.14 23.12 27.29
C ALA A 85 15.55 23.54 28.64
N GLY A 86 15.12 22.59 29.46
CA GLY A 86 14.59 22.88 30.78
C GLY A 86 13.87 21.69 31.40
N ARG A 87 13.32 21.91 32.58
CA ARG A 87 12.56 20.89 33.32
C ARG A 87 11.09 20.92 32.91
N ILE A 88 10.51 19.78 32.59
CA ILE A 88 9.06 19.67 32.38
C ILE A 88 8.35 19.83 33.73
N THR A 89 7.43 20.78 33.81
CA THR A 89 6.63 21.03 35.03
C THR A 89 5.24 20.43 34.95
N GLU A 90 4.63 20.43 33.74
CA GLU A 90 3.25 20.03 33.56
C GLU A 90 3.08 19.21 32.28
N ARG A 91 2.07 18.33 32.28
CA ARG A 91 1.58 17.56 31.14
C ARG A 91 0.05 17.71 31.04
N HIS A 92 -0.46 18.04 29.87
CA HIS A 92 -1.87 18.37 29.65
C HIS A 92 -2.58 17.41 28.65
N PHE A 93 -2.11 16.20 28.48
CA PHE A 93 -2.74 15.18 27.64
C PHE A 93 -2.57 13.79 28.24
N GLN A 94 -3.32 12.81 27.72
CA GLN A 94 -3.18 11.39 28.03
C GLN A 94 -2.58 10.62 26.84
N ASP A 95 -1.87 9.54 27.12
CA ASP A 95 -1.33 8.67 26.08
C ASP A 95 -2.48 8.07 25.26
N GLY A 96 -2.37 8.14 23.93
CA GLY A 96 -3.43 7.69 23.03
C GLY A 96 -4.61 8.65 22.85
N GLU A 97 -4.59 9.84 23.46
CA GLU A 97 -5.62 10.86 23.31
C GLU A 97 -5.63 11.47 21.89
N ASN A 98 -6.80 11.92 21.46
CA ASN A 98 -6.94 12.70 20.23
C ASN A 98 -6.64 14.15 20.51
N LEU A 99 -5.60 14.65 19.91
CA LEU A 99 -5.10 16.02 20.06
C LEU A 99 -5.61 16.90 18.92
N ARG A 100 -5.87 18.16 19.24
CA ARG A 100 -6.13 19.21 18.25
C ARG A 100 -4.89 20.04 18.03
N LYS A 101 -4.71 20.54 16.82
CA LYS A 101 -3.65 21.50 16.51
C LYS A 101 -3.73 22.69 17.46
N GLY A 102 -2.60 23.08 18.06
CA GLY A 102 -2.51 24.16 19.05
C GLY A 102 -2.82 23.74 20.49
N GLN A 103 -3.32 22.53 20.75
CA GLN A 103 -3.56 22.00 22.11
C GLN A 103 -2.25 21.96 22.90
N LEU A 104 -2.27 22.46 24.13
CA LEU A 104 -1.11 22.43 25.05
C LEU A 104 -0.82 20.97 25.43
N LEU A 105 0.45 20.58 25.37
CA LEU A 105 0.91 19.22 25.66
C LEU A 105 1.80 19.18 26.90
N PHE A 106 2.86 19.97 26.90
CA PHE A 106 3.81 20.06 27.99
C PHE A 106 4.14 21.51 28.31
N VAL A 107 4.53 21.77 29.55
CA VAL A 107 5.08 23.03 29.98
C VAL A 107 6.49 22.77 30.51
N ILE A 108 7.47 23.49 29.95
CA ILE A 108 8.83 23.58 30.49
C ILE A 108 8.83 24.75 31.48
N ASP A 109 9.61 24.68 32.55
CA ASP A 109 9.69 25.73 33.58
C ASP A 109 9.89 27.12 32.95
N PRO A 110 8.87 27.99 32.90
CA PRO A 110 8.95 29.28 32.23
C PRO A 110 9.67 30.35 33.04
N ARG A 111 9.93 30.13 34.32
CA ARG A 111 10.48 31.17 35.25
C ARG A 111 11.81 31.73 34.80
N PRO A 112 12.80 30.96 34.33
CA PRO A 112 14.07 31.51 33.86
C PRO A 112 13.88 32.38 32.59
N PHE A 113 13.02 31.91 31.67
CA PHE A 113 12.74 32.59 30.42
C PHE A 113 11.95 33.90 30.64
N LYS A 114 11.02 33.88 31.61
CA LYS A 114 10.31 35.10 32.01
C LYS A 114 11.25 36.14 32.60
N ALA A 115 12.20 35.74 33.46
CA ALA A 115 13.20 36.62 34.01
C ALA A 115 14.11 37.21 32.91
N GLN A 116 14.43 36.45 31.87
CA GLN A 116 15.17 36.95 30.69
C GLN A 116 14.36 37.98 29.92
N LEU A 117 13.07 37.74 29.70
CA LEU A 117 12.16 38.71 29.06
C LEU A 117 12.06 40.00 29.85
N ASP A 118 11.87 39.89 31.16
CA ASP A 118 11.79 41.06 32.04
C ASP A 118 13.09 41.90 32.00
N SER A 119 14.25 41.23 31.96
CA SER A 119 15.57 41.89 31.80
C SER A 119 15.73 42.54 30.46
N ALA A 120 15.32 41.92 29.35
CA ALA A 120 15.37 42.49 28.02
C ALA A 120 14.42 43.68 27.90
N ALA A 121 13.24 43.62 28.49
CA ALA A 121 12.27 44.72 28.54
C ALA A 121 12.82 45.94 29.30
N ALA A 122 13.53 45.72 30.43
CA ALA A 122 14.19 46.79 31.19
C ALA A 122 15.30 47.46 30.33
N SER A 123 16.10 46.67 29.61
CA SER A 123 17.15 47.18 28.72
C SER A 123 16.55 48.00 27.57
N LEU A 124 15.42 47.61 27.01
CA LEU A 124 14.69 48.37 26.00
C LEU A 124 14.17 49.69 26.56
N ALA A 125 13.63 49.66 27.78
CA ALA A 125 13.17 50.90 28.45
C ALA A 125 14.33 51.89 28.67
N GLN A 126 15.51 51.40 29.08
CA GLN A 126 16.73 52.21 29.21
C GLN A 126 17.17 52.80 27.88
N ALA A 127 17.21 51.98 26.79
CA ALA A 127 17.58 52.48 25.45
C ALA A 127 16.60 53.57 24.94
N LYS A 128 15.29 53.39 25.15
CA LYS A 128 14.27 54.37 24.80
C LYS A 128 14.46 55.66 25.56
N ALA A 129 14.77 55.62 26.86
CA ALA A 129 15.04 56.85 27.65
C ALA A 129 16.31 57.58 27.19
N ALA A 130 17.37 56.83 26.82
CA ALA A 130 18.58 57.43 26.26
C ALA A 130 18.33 58.09 24.89
N LEU A 131 17.53 57.46 24.02
CA LEU A 131 17.12 58.03 22.74
C LEU A 131 16.31 59.31 22.92
N GLU A 132 15.37 59.33 23.84
CA GLU A 132 14.54 60.48 24.13
C GLU A 132 15.39 61.65 24.62
N LEU A 133 16.34 61.40 25.54
CA LEU A 133 17.30 62.41 25.98
C LEU A 133 18.14 62.94 24.80
N ALA A 134 18.64 62.09 23.92
CA ALA A 134 19.40 62.46 22.74
C ALA A 134 18.57 63.33 21.78
N LYS A 135 17.31 62.97 21.56
CA LYS A 135 16.36 63.75 20.74
C LYS A 135 16.10 65.14 21.31
N ILE A 136 15.87 65.23 22.64
CA ILE A 136 15.66 66.53 23.31
C ILE A 136 16.92 67.46 23.20
N GLN A 137 18.11 66.89 23.37
CA GLN A 137 19.37 67.57 23.21
C GLN A 137 19.55 68.04 21.77
N PHE A 138 19.34 67.13 20.79
CA PHE A 138 19.46 67.49 19.38
C PHE A 138 18.48 68.63 18.96
N ALA A 139 17.21 68.50 19.38
CA ALA A 139 16.20 69.52 19.06
C ALA A 139 16.61 70.94 19.61
N ARG A 140 17.18 71.03 20.82
CA ARG A 140 17.71 72.26 21.35
C ARG A 140 18.87 72.83 20.53
N ASP A 141 19.79 71.97 20.08
CA ASP A 141 20.95 72.35 19.28
C ASP A 141 20.54 72.71 17.84
N GLU A 142 19.49 72.11 17.29
CA GLU A 142 18.91 72.40 15.99
C GLU A 142 18.40 73.84 15.92
N GLU A 143 17.76 74.38 17.00
CA GLU A 143 17.34 75.75 17.10
C GLU A 143 18.54 76.74 17.13
N LEU A 144 19.69 76.35 17.72
CA LEU A 144 20.89 77.14 17.85
C LEU A 144 21.77 77.17 16.58
N VAL A 145 21.71 76.20 15.72
CA VAL A 145 22.45 76.17 14.42
C VAL A 145 22.04 77.31 13.54
N GLY A 146 20.73 77.58 13.47
CA GLY A 146 20.20 78.73 12.69
C GLY A 146 20.77 80.10 13.06
N SER A 147 21.12 80.30 14.34
CA SER A 147 21.72 81.54 14.90
C SER A 147 23.26 81.53 14.84
N ARG A 148 23.92 80.47 14.31
CA ARG A 148 25.40 80.21 14.33
C ARG A 148 25.98 80.17 15.75
N ALA A 149 25.19 79.84 16.74
CA ALA A 149 25.63 79.74 18.12
C ALA A 149 26.38 78.41 18.46
N ILE A 150 26.31 77.44 17.57
CA ILE A 150 27.04 76.17 17.68
C ILE A 150 27.79 75.83 16.40
N SER A 151 28.83 74.95 16.49
CA SER A 151 29.59 74.53 15.31
C SER A 151 28.81 73.50 14.54
N LYS A 152 29.09 73.34 13.21
CA LYS A 152 28.52 72.30 12.40
C LYS A 152 28.93 70.91 12.89
N GLN A 153 30.15 70.76 13.39
CA GLN A 153 30.67 69.56 13.95
C GLN A 153 29.87 69.09 15.17
N ASP A 154 29.51 70.01 16.07
CA ASP A 154 28.70 69.66 17.27
C ASP A 154 27.29 69.26 16.86
N TYR A 155 26.67 69.91 15.89
CA TYR A 155 25.40 69.50 15.30
C TYR A 155 25.45 68.07 14.74
N ASP A 156 26.41 67.77 13.84
CA ASP A 156 26.58 66.48 13.20
C ASP A 156 26.84 65.39 14.27
N THR A 157 27.57 65.72 15.35
CA THR A 157 27.81 64.76 16.47
C THR A 157 26.52 64.44 17.21
N LYS A 158 25.68 65.50 17.51
CA LYS A 158 24.39 65.24 18.18
C LYS A 158 23.42 64.52 17.32
N LYS A 159 23.37 64.73 16.00
CA LYS A 159 22.59 63.95 15.05
C LYS A 159 23.01 62.48 15.06
N ASN A 160 24.32 62.22 14.93
CA ASN A 160 24.86 60.88 15.00
C ASN A 160 24.51 60.18 16.34
N THR A 161 24.50 60.94 17.47
CA THR A 161 24.10 60.41 18.78
C THR A 161 22.65 59.92 18.78
N VAL A 162 21.73 60.66 18.13
CA VAL A 162 20.34 60.24 17.96
C VAL A 162 20.26 58.94 17.12
N ASP A 163 20.97 58.91 15.99
CA ASP A 163 20.98 57.74 15.08
C ASP A 163 21.53 56.51 15.80
N VAL A 164 22.63 56.63 16.57
CA VAL A 164 23.19 55.54 17.38
C VAL A 164 22.22 55.05 18.45
N ASN A 165 21.56 55.98 19.21
CA ASN A 165 20.57 55.58 20.20
C ASN A 165 19.31 54.95 19.57
N GLN A 166 18.92 55.39 18.36
CA GLN A 166 17.84 54.76 17.61
C GLN A 166 18.18 53.30 17.26
N ALA A 167 19.38 53.06 16.73
CA ALA A 167 19.86 51.68 16.46
C ALA A 167 19.94 50.83 17.74
N GLN A 168 20.31 51.43 18.89
CA GLN A 168 20.32 50.74 20.17
C GLN A 168 18.92 50.32 20.64
N VAL A 169 17.89 51.15 20.40
CA VAL A 169 16.47 50.81 20.67
C VAL A 169 16.04 49.64 19.80
N GLU A 170 16.39 49.65 18.53
CA GLU A 170 16.06 48.55 17.60
C GLU A 170 16.72 47.22 18.02
N ALA A 171 17.99 47.27 18.40
CA ALA A 171 18.71 46.12 18.93
C ALA A 171 18.08 45.59 20.24
N ALA A 172 17.70 46.47 21.16
CA ALA A 172 17.04 46.07 22.41
C ALA A 172 15.62 45.52 22.17
N GLN A 173 14.90 46.05 21.17
CA GLN A 173 13.60 45.51 20.75
C GLN A 173 13.72 44.09 20.23
N ALA A 174 14.70 43.82 19.36
CA ALA A 174 14.98 42.46 18.85
C ALA A 174 15.36 41.49 19.98
N ALA A 175 16.06 41.96 21.03
CA ALA A 175 16.36 41.14 22.19
C ALA A 175 15.08 40.78 23.00
N VAL A 176 14.14 41.69 23.14
CA VAL A 176 12.81 41.44 23.76
C VAL A 176 12.06 40.37 22.97
N GLU A 177 12.00 40.53 21.63
CA GLU A 177 11.31 39.56 20.78
C GLU A 177 11.92 38.14 20.88
N THR A 178 13.26 38.07 20.91
CA THR A 178 13.97 36.81 21.10
C THR A 178 13.63 36.15 22.46
N ALA A 179 13.61 36.93 23.52
CA ALA A 179 13.27 36.46 24.86
C ALA A 179 11.79 36.00 24.94
N GLN A 180 10.87 36.71 24.25
CA GLN A 180 9.46 36.32 24.17
C GLN A 180 9.29 35.00 23.42
N ILE A 181 9.97 34.83 22.29
CA ILE A 181 9.93 33.57 21.53
C ILE A 181 10.42 32.40 22.38
N ASN A 182 11.51 32.55 23.13
CA ASN A 182 12.03 31.54 24.03
C ASN A 182 11.04 31.21 25.17
N LEU A 183 10.32 32.18 25.69
CA LEU A 183 9.26 31.97 26.67
C LEU A 183 8.09 31.20 26.05
N ASP A 184 7.69 31.53 24.83
CA ASP A 184 6.62 30.83 24.12
C ASP A 184 6.97 29.38 23.84
N TYR A 185 8.23 29.06 23.58
CA TYR A 185 8.73 27.69 23.40
C TYR A 185 8.65 26.84 24.67
N CYS A 186 8.47 27.45 25.85
CA CYS A 186 8.19 26.70 27.07
C CYS A 186 6.82 26.02 27.05
N TYR A 187 5.87 26.50 26.23
CA TYR A 187 4.53 25.97 26.11
C TYR A 187 4.42 25.11 24.84
N ILE A 188 4.73 23.84 24.96
CA ILE A 188 4.77 22.90 23.84
C ILE A 188 3.35 22.53 23.43
N ARG A 189 3.00 22.82 22.17
CA ARG A 189 1.67 22.59 21.62
C ARG A 189 1.71 21.59 20.46
N SER A 190 0.57 20.94 20.21
CA SER A 190 0.43 20.03 19.07
C SER A 190 0.53 20.79 17.75
N PRO A 191 1.44 20.41 16.82
CA PRO A 191 1.56 21.06 15.52
C PRO A 191 0.45 20.62 14.53
N ILE A 192 -0.18 19.45 14.77
CA ILE A 192 -1.19 18.84 13.89
C ILE A 192 -2.36 18.30 14.69
N ASP A 193 -3.48 18.06 14.00
CA ASP A 193 -4.56 17.23 14.53
C ASP A 193 -4.14 15.77 14.40
N GLY A 194 -4.30 14.98 15.46
CA GLY A 194 -3.89 13.57 15.40
C GLY A 194 -4.03 12.85 16.74
N ARG A 195 -3.54 11.63 16.78
CA ARG A 195 -3.52 10.81 17.99
C ARG A 195 -2.12 10.83 18.62
N ALA A 196 -2.08 11.09 19.91
CA ALA A 196 -0.85 10.98 20.70
C ALA A 196 -0.39 9.52 20.75
N GLY A 197 0.90 9.30 20.54
CA GLY A 197 1.57 8.07 20.91
C GLY A 197 1.81 7.99 22.42
N ALA A 198 2.62 7.03 22.84
CA ALA A 198 3.11 6.99 24.21
C ALA A 198 4.06 8.17 24.48
N ARG A 199 3.96 8.78 25.65
CA ARG A 199 4.94 9.77 26.08
C ARG A 199 6.29 9.12 26.33
N LEU A 200 7.35 9.80 26.00
CA LEU A 200 8.73 9.34 26.19
C LEU A 200 9.39 10.00 27.40
N VAL A 201 8.73 11.02 27.97
CA VAL A 201 9.22 11.78 29.12
C VAL A 201 8.07 12.12 30.08
N ASP A 202 8.38 12.26 31.35
CA ASP A 202 7.45 12.60 32.43
C ASP A 202 7.71 13.99 32.99
N ALA A 203 6.69 14.55 33.66
CA ALA A 203 6.86 15.77 34.45
C ALA A 203 7.94 15.55 35.52
N GLY A 204 8.84 16.54 35.68
CA GLY A 204 10.02 16.44 36.54
C GLY A 204 11.31 16.16 35.77
N ASN A 205 11.26 15.57 34.57
CA ASN A 205 12.47 15.32 33.78
C ASN A 205 13.01 16.61 33.15
N VAL A 206 14.32 16.64 32.94
CA VAL A 206 15.03 17.69 32.22
C VAL A 206 15.17 17.25 30.76
N VAL A 207 14.79 18.12 29.82
CA VAL A 207 14.86 17.88 28.38
C VAL A 207 15.86 18.83 27.71
N GLN A 208 16.43 18.36 26.60
CA GLN A 208 17.37 19.10 25.77
C GLN A 208 16.67 19.61 24.51
N ALA A 209 16.98 20.83 24.11
CA ALA A 209 16.43 21.44 22.90
C ALA A 209 16.80 20.61 21.66
N ASN A 210 15.82 20.40 20.76
CA ASN A 210 15.97 19.74 19.45
C ASN A 210 16.60 18.33 19.47
N THR A 211 16.67 17.69 20.62
CA THR A 211 17.31 16.37 20.79
C THR A 211 16.36 15.36 21.43
N THR A 212 15.65 15.77 22.49
CA THR A 212 14.78 14.91 23.25
C THR A 212 13.42 14.78 22.57
N SER A 213 13.07 13.59 22.09
CA SER A 213 11.70 13.33 21.62
C SER A 213 10.77 13.21 22.82
N LEU A 214 9.66 13.95 22.82
CA LEU A 214 8.67 13.95 23.90
C LEU A 214 7.54 12.94 23.64
N LEU A 215 7.01 12.94 22.42
CA LEU A 215 6.01 12.01 21.94
C LEU A 215 5.95 12.07 20.41
N SER A 216 5.31 11.06 19.80
CA SER A 216 4.93 11.06 18.39
C SER A 216 3.43 11.36 18.28
N ILE A 217 3.03 12.20 17.33
CA ILE A 217 1.63 12.47 17.00
C ILE A 217 1.40 11.99 15.57
N GLN A 218 0.36 11.18 15.36
CA GLN A 218 0.02 10.64 14.05
C GLN A 218 -1.41 10.99 13.68
N ARG A 219 -1.58 11.55 12.49
CA ARG A 219 -2.88 11.72 11.85
C ARG A 219 -3.22 10.46 11.08
N VAL A 220 -4.29 9.77 11.53
CA VAL A 220 -4.68 8.46 11.00
C VAL A 220 -5.95 8.51 10.15
N ASP A 221 -6.58 9.66 10.03
CA ASP A 221 -7.70 9.92 9.12
C ASP A 221 -7.46 11.24 8.36
N PRO A 222 -7.36 11.17 7.02
CA PRO A 222 -7.25 9.95 6.21
C PRO A 222 -5.97 9.17 6.51
N ILE A 223 -5.83 7.97 5.93
CA ILE A 223 -4.62 7.13 6.05
C ILE A 223 -4.05 6.83 4.66
N TYR A 224 -2.75 6.66 4.57
CA TYR A 224 -2.09 6.21 3.36
C TYR A 224 -1.96 4.69 3.32
N ALA A 225 -2.35 4.10 2.20
CA ALA A 225 -1.98 2.73 1.83
C ALA A 225 -0.86 2.82 0.77
N THR A 226 0.34 2.41 1.13
CA THR A 226 1.49 2.34 0.20
C THR A 226 1.67 0.91 -0.24
N PHE A 227 1.77 0.70 -1.54
CA PHE A 227 1.94 -0.61 -2.18
C PHE A 227 2.87 -0.48 -3.38
N THR A 228 3.33 -1.60 -3.91
CA THR A 228 4.26 -1.62 -5.04
C THR A 228 3.63 -2.33 -6.23
N ILE A 229 3.96 -1.87 -7.43
CA ILE A 229 3.68 -2.56 -8.69
C ILE A 229 4.99 -2.97 -9.35
N THR A 230 4.95 -3.95 -10.26
CA THR A 230 6.13 -4.35 -11.03
C THR A 230 6.45 -3.31 -12.10
N GLU A 231 7.74 -3.22 -12.50
CA GLU A 231 8.18 -2.37 -13.62
C GLU A 231 7.42 -2.68 -14.92
N ARG A 232 7.02 -3.94 -15.10
CA ARG A 232 6.24 -4.38 -16.27
C ARG A 232 4.89 -3.66 -16.38
N ASP A 233 4.24 -3.42 -15.24
CA ASP A 233 2.92 -2.80 -15.18
C ASP A 233 2.98 -1.27 -15.17
N LEU A 234 4.18 -0.71 -14.94
CA LEU A 234 4.40 0.73 -14.79
C LEU A 234 3.86 1.55 -15.98
N SER A 235 4.19 1.13 -17.21
CA SER A 235 3.78 1.86 -18.43
C SER A 235 2.26 1.95 -18.55
N GLU A 236 1.56 0.88 -18.18
CA GLU A 236 0.11 0.84 -18.22
C GLU A 236 -0.49 1.73 -17.12
N VAL A 237 -0.01 1.61 -15.90
CA VAL A 237 -0.45 2.42 -14.77
C VAL A 237 -0.25 3.91 -15.07
N GLN A 238 0.91 4.32 -15.59
CA GLN A 238 1.18 5.71 -16.00
C GLN A 238 0.18 6.19 -17.05
N LYS A 239 -0.08 5.37 -18.07
CA LYS A 239 -1.05 5.71 -19.13
C LYS A 239 -2.46 5.85 -18.59
N LYS A 240 -2.85 5.06 -17.60
CA LYS A 240 -4.18 5.17 -16.96
C LYS A 240 -4.24 6.37 -16.03
N MET A 241 -3.23 6.64 -15.23
CA MET A 241 -3.14 7.81 -14.37
C MET A 241 -3.16 9.13 -15.16
N SER A 242 -2.58 9.17 -16.36
CA SER A 242 -2.64 10.38 -17.22
C SER A 242 -4.04 10.68 -17.75
N ARG A 243 -4.95 9.71 -17.72
CA ARG A 243 -6.37 9.86 -18.15
C ARG A 243 -7.32 10.16 -17.01
N GLY A 244 -6.88 9.93 -15.77
CA GLY A 244 -7.67 10.18 -14.57
C GLY A 244 -7.09 9.49 -13.34
N MET A 245 -7.65 9.80 -12.17
CA MET A 245 -7.26 9.17 -10.92
C MET A 245 -7.68 7.70 -10.90
N LEU A 246 -6.74 6.83 -10.52
CA LEU A 246 -7.03 5.42 -10.29
C LEU A 246 -7.62 5.21 -8.89
N THR A 247 -8.45 4.20 -8.76
CA THR A 247 -9.01 3.75 -7.48
C THR A 247 -8.30 2.50 -7.02
N ALA A 248 -7.87 2.50 -5.76
CA ALA A 248 -7.35 1.33 -5.07
C ALA A 248 -8.37 0.87 -4.01
N LEU A 249 -8.81 -0.38 -4.07
CA LEU A 249 -9.64 -0.99 -3.05
C LEU A 249 -8.72 -1.60 -1.98
N VAL A 250 -8.79 -1.04 -0.77
CA VAL A 250 -7.89 -1.40 0.34
C VAL A 250 -8.66 -2.14 1.41
N ARG A 251 -8.14 -3.28 1.88
CA ARG A 251 -8.71 -4.08 2.97
C ARG A 251 -7.63 -4.72 3.83
N LEU A 252 -7.96 -5.05 5.06
CA LEU A 252 -7.10 -5.89 5.88
C LEU A 252 -7.12 -7.35 5.37
N PRO A 253 -6.06 -8.13 5.61
CA PRO A 253 -6.04 -9.54 5.21
C PRO A 253 -7.17 -10.39 5.81
N ALA A 254 -7.67 -10.01 6.99
CA ALA A 254 -8.77 -10.70 7.68
C ALA A 254 -10.17 -10.26 7.21
N ASP A 255 -10.27 -9.15 6.48
CA ASP A 255 -11.54 -8.63 6.00
C ASP A 255 -12.05 -9.39 4.78
N SER A 256 -13.38 -9.45 4.62
CA SER A 256 -14.00 -9.93 3.39
C SER A 256 -13.70 -8.99 2.20
N GLU A 257 -13.84 -9.47 0.98
CA GLU A 257 -13.67 -8.63 -0.22
C GLU A 257 -14.66 -7.46 -0.27
N THR A 258 -15.86 -7.66 0.27
CA THR A 258 -16.92 -6.64 0.33
C THR A 258 -16.63 -5.52 1.33
N ALA A 259 -15.72 -5.72 2.27
CA ALA A 259 -15.30 -4.72 3.25
C ALA A 259 -14.18 -3.79 2.74
N ALA A 260 -13.71 -4.00 1.50
CA ALA A 260 -12.67 -3.17 0.90
C ALA A 260 -13.12 -1.70 0.78
N ARG A 261 -12.24 -0.78 1.18
CA ARG A 261 -12.49 0.66 1.12
C ARG A 261 -11.83 1.29 -0.08
N PRO A 262 -12.54 2.16 -0.80
CA PRO A 262 -11.94 2.85 -1.94
C PRO A 262 -10.95 3.91 -1.45
N GLY A 263 -9.77 3.91 -2.03
CA GLY A 263 -8.75 4.93 -1.90
C GLY A 263 -8.41 5.55 -3.25
N LYS A 264 -8.00 6.80 -3.24
CA LYS A 264 -7.54 7.51 -4.45
C LYS A 264 -6.03 7.36 -4.56
N VAL A 265 -5.55 6.87 -5.70
CA VAL A 265 -4.12 6.79 -5.99
C VAL A 265 -3.63 8.17 -6.42
N GLU A 266 -2.92 8.86 -5.55
CA GLU A 266 -2.47 10.24 -5.74
C GLU A 266 -0.97 10.33 -6.03
N PHE A 267 -0.22 9.26 -5.77
CA PHE A 267 1.24 9.28 -5.90
C PHE A 267 1.73 8.01 -6.57
N LEU A 268 2.60 8.20 -7.54
CA LEU A 268 3.45 7.20 -8.20
C LEU A 268 4.89 7.68 -8.05
N ASP A 269 5.75 6.83 -7.52
CA ASP A 269 7.16 7.16 -7.33
C ASP A 269 7.85 7.42 -8.66
N ASN A 270 8.86 8.29 -8.64
CA ASN A 270 9.62 8.69 -9.83
C ASN A 270 10.77 7.74 -10.18
N ALA A 271 10.99 6.70 -9.37
CA ALA A 271 12.08 5.75 -9.55
C ALA A 271 11.61 4.31 -9.37
N VAL A 272 12.18 3.40 -10.18
CA VAL A 272 12.11 1.96 -10.00
C VAL A 272 13.14 1.55 -8.95
N GLN A 273 12.73 0.78 -7.96
CA GLN A 273 13.64 0.25 -6.95
C GLN A 273 14.53 -0.84 -7.55
N ASN A 274 15.83 -0.57 -7.65
CA ASN A 274 16.80 -1.45 -8.31
C ASN A 274 16.88 -2.87 -7.69
N ALA A 275 16.62 -2.99 -6.39
CA ALA A 275 16.69 -4.28 -5.70
C ALA A 275 15.53 -5.23 -6.02
N THR A 276 14.35 -4.68 -6.30
CA THR A 276 13.10 -5.44 -6.43
C THR A 276 12.44 -5.31 -7.81
N GLY A 277 12.86 -4.35 -8.64
CA GLY A 277 12.21 -4.05 -9.92
C GLY A 277 10.76 -3.54 -9.74
N THR A 278 10.48 -2.86 -8.63
CA THR A 278 9.13 -2.38 -8.30
C THR A 278 9.08 -0.86 -8.15
N VAL A 279 7.89 -0.30 -8.28
CA VAL A 279 7.64 1.14 -8.10
C VAL A 279 6.59 1.31 -7.01
N ASN A 280 6.81 2.28 -6.10
CA ASN A 280 5.87 2.59 -5.05
C ASN A 280 4.68 3.41 -5.57
N LEU A 281 3.50 3.04 -5.11
CA LEU A 281 2.28 3.84 -5.23
C LEU A 281 1.72 4.11 -3.85
N ARG A 282 0.95 5.19 -3.76
CA ARG A 282 0.27 5.55 -2.53
C ARG A 282 -1.17 5.96 -2.82
N ALA A 283 -2.08 5.31 -2.11
CA ALA A 283 -3.49 5.65 -2.13
C ALA A 283 -3.90 6.31 -0.81
N THR A 284 -4.73 7.35 -0.89
CA THR A 284 -5.33 8.02 0.26
C THR A 284 -6.71 7.39 0.53
N VAL A 285 -6.88 6.86 1.73
CA VAL A 285 -8.09 6.14 2.16
C VAL A 285 -8.73 6.86 3.35
N SER A 286 -10.03 7.07 3.33
CA SER A 286 -10.78 7.59 4.48
C SER A 286 -10.85 6.56 5.60
N ASN A 287 -10.60 7.00 6.85
CA ASN A 287 -10.45 6.11 8.00
C ASN A 287 -11.10 6.69 9.29
N PRO A 288 -12.36 7.18 9.24
CA PRO A 288 -12.98 7.87 10.36
C PRO A 288 -13.21 6.96 11.59
N ASP A 289 -13.44 5.67 11.37
CA ASP A 289 -13.61 4.65 12.41
C ASP A 289 -12.28 4.04 12.87
N ARG A 290 -11.15 4.46 12.27
CA ARG A 290 -9.80 3.98 12.60
C ARG A 290 -9.63 2.47 12.44
N HIS A 291 -10.33 1.89 11.48
CA HIS A 291 -10.19 0.48 11.14
C HIS A 291 -8.77 0.14 10.71
N PHE A 292 -8.14 1.03 9.93
CA PHE A 292 -6.75 0.91 9.52
C PHE A 292 -5.81 1.60 10.50
N TRP A 293 -4.72 0.91 10.84
CA TRP A 293 -3.64 1.46 11.66
C TRP A 293 -2.34 1.60 10.89
N PRO A 294 -1.54 2.64 11.18
CA PRO A 294 -0.20 2.76 10.63
C PRO A 294 0.64 1.53 10.97
N GLY A 295 1.38 1.04 9.98
CA GLY A 295 2.21 -0.15 10.10
C GLY A 295 1.53 -1.48 9.77
N GLN A 296 0.20 -1.54 9.68
CA GLN A 296 -0.53 -2.77 9.29
C GLN A 296 -0.33 -3.09 7.80
N PHE A 297 -0.26 -4.38 7.50
CA PHE A 297 -0.35 -4.88 6.13
C PHE A 297 -1.79 -4.80 5.63
N VAL A 298 -1.93 -4.52 4.35
CA VAL A 298 -3.20 -4.45 3.64
C VAL A 298 -3.10 -5.13 2.29
N ASN A 299 -4.22 -5.71 1.85
CA ASN A 299 -4.40 -6.13 0.47
C ASN A 299 -4.96 -4.94 -0.31
N VAL A 300 -4.34 -4.64 -1.43
CA VAL A 300 -4.67 -3.51 -2.29
C VAL A 300 -5.02 -4.03 -3.67
N ARG A 301 -6.24 -3.78 -4.12
CA ARG A 301 -6.68 -4.05 -5.49
C ARG A 301 -6.70 -2.74 -6.27
N LEU A 302 -5.71 -2.55 -7.13
CA LEU A 302 -5.60 -1.38 -7.98
C LEU A 302 -6.47 -1.59 -9.24
N VAL A 303 -7.57 -0.86 -9.35
CA VAL A 303 -8.47 -0.93 -10.50
C VAL A 303 -7.88 -0.08 -11.63
N LEU A 304 -7.52 -0.74 -12.73
CA LEU A 304 -6.91 -0.09 -13.91
C LEU A 304 -7.97 0.42 -14.90
N ASP A 305 -8.98 -0.43 -15.13
CA ASP A 305 -10.06 -0.17 -16.11
C ASP A 305 -11.26 -1.08 -15.84
N VAL A 306 -12.37 -0.82 -16.53
CA VAL A 306 -13.52 -1.72 -16.60
C VAL A 306 -13.69 -2.13 -18.07
N GLU A 307 -13.35 -3.37 -18.37
CA GLU A 307 -13.54 -3.96 -19.71
C GLU A 307 -15.02 -4.27 -19.91
N LYS A 308 -15.64 -3.58 -20.88
CA LYS A 308 -17.08 -3.71 -21.15
C LYS A 308 -17.39 -4.93 -22.01
N GLY A 309 -18.47 -5.63 -21.63
CA GLY A 309 -18.98 -6.74 -22.44
C GLY A 309 -18.05 -7.93 -22.55
N THR A 310 -17.18 -8.13 -21.58
CA THR A 310 -16.20 -9.23 -21.56
C THR A 310 -16.90 -10.56 -21.30
N VAL A 311 -16.51 -11.60 -22.06
CA VAL A 311 -17.10 -12.95 -21.96
C VAL A 311 -16.53 -13.65 -20.73
N LEU A 312 -17.42 -14.12 -19.85
CA LEU A 312 -17.11 -14.90 -18.65
C LEU A 312 -17.64 -16.31 -18.78
N VAL A 313 -16.86 -17.27 -18.31
CA VAL A 313 -17.26 -18.67 -18.18
C VAL A 313 -16.85 -19.21 -16.81
N PRO A 314 -17.58 -20.15 -16.22
CA PRO A 314 -17.13 -20.84 -15.00
C PRO A 314 -15.74 -21.45 -15.20
N SER A 315 -14.84 -21.23 -14.28
CA SER A 315 -13.44 -21.73 -14.39
C SER A 315 -13.36 -23.24 -14.57
N GLN A 316 -14.39 -23.97 -14.13
CA GLN A 316 -14.52 -25.43 -14.32
C GLN A 316 -14.68 -25.83 -15.80
N ALA A 317 -15.16 -24.92 -16.66
CA ALA A 317 -15.32 -25.21 -18.09
C ALA A 317 -13.98 -25.25 -18.84
N THR A 318 -12.94 -24.63 -18.28
CA THR A 318 -11.65 -24.51 -18.96
C THR A 318 -10.78 -25.73 -18.73
N GLN A 319 -10.18 -26.26 -19.80
CA GLN A 319 -9.31 -27.42 -19.81
C GLN A 319 -7.93 -27.03 -20.33
N ILE A 320 -6.89 -27.66 -19.79
CA ILE A 320 -5.50 -27.44 -20.20
C ILE A 320 -4.99 -28.67 -20.93
N SER A 321 -4.40 -28.48 -22.11
CA SER A 321 -3.73 -29.53 -22.86
C SER A 321 -2.31 -29.13 -23.24
N GLN A 322 -1.54 -30.04 -23.83
CA GLN A 322 -0.22 -29.73 -24.39
C GLN A 322 -0.26 -28.66 -25.51
N LYS A 323 -1.42 -28.47 -26.15
CA LYS A 323 -1.65 -27.47 -27.21
C LYS A 323 -2.17 -26.14 -26.71
N GLY A 324 -2.37 -25.99 -25.38
CA GLY A 324 -2.92 -24.78 -24.77
C GLY A 324 -4.25 -25.03 -24.05
N THR A 325 -4.90 -23.93 -23.68
CA THR A 325 -6.20 -23.94 -23.00
C THR A 325 -7.35 -23.99 -24.02
N PHE A 326 -8.38 -24.77 -23.71
CA PHE A 326 -9.55 -24.94 -24.54
C PHE A 326 -10.82 -25.12 -23.70
N VAL A 327 -11.97 -24.97 -24.34
CA VAL A 327 -13.29 -25.30 -23.80
C VAL A 327 -14.03 -26.21 -24.79
N TYR A 328 -14.98 -26.98 -24.28
CA TYR A 328 -15.95 -27.65 -25.15
C TYR A 328 -17.19 -26.78 -25.27
N VAL A 329 -17.50 -26.38 -26.50
CA VAL A 329 -18.71 -25.64 -26.85
C VAL A 329 -19.75 -26.63 -27.35
N VAL A 330 -20.96 -26.58 -26.85
CA VAL A 330 -22.07 -27.42 -27.29
C VAL A 330 -22.92 -26.63 -28.27
N GLU A 331 -22.92 -27.07 -29.53
CA GLU A 331 -23.72 -26.46 -30.60
C GLU A 331 -25.21 -26.75 -30.45
N SER A 332 -26.02 -26.19 -31.32
CA SER A 332 -27.50 -26.35 -31.29
C SER A 332 -27.95 -27.77 -31.59
N ASP A 333 -27.12 -28.58 -32.25
CA ASP A 333 -27.37 -29.99 -32.60
C ASP A 333 -26.82 -30.99 -31.57
N ASP A 334 -26.40 -30.45 -30.37
CA ASP A 334 -25.77 -31.18 -29.27
C ASP A 334 -24.43 -31.84 -29.62
N THR A 335 -23.71 -31.28 -30.60
CA THR A 335 -22.34 -31.66 -30.92
C THR A 335 -21.35 -30.84 -30.08
N ALA A 336 -20.34 -31.49 -29.47
CA ALA A 336 -19.32 -30.84 -28.69
C ALA A 336 -18.10 -30.47 -29.54
N GLU A 337 -17.87 -29.22 -29.78
CA GLU A 337 -16.70 -28.69 -30.49
C GLU A 337 -15.59 -28.35 -29.48
N LEU A 338 -14.36 -28.82 -29.74
CA LEU A 338 -13.18 -28.38 -28.99
C LEU A 338 -12.72 -27.04 -29.54
N ARG A 339 -12.79 -26.00 -28.76
CA ARG A 339 -12.43 -24.65 -29.18
C ARG A 339 -11.28 -24.08 -28.32
N PRO A 340 -10.13 -23.76 -28.94
CA PRO A 340 -9.03 -23.10 -28.22
C PRO A 340 -9.47 -21.71 -27.74
N VAL A 341 -9.12 -21.36 -26.50
CA VAL A 341 -9.46 -20.06 -25.90
C VAL A 341 -8.24 -19.43 -25.25
N THR A 342 -8.22 -18.09 -25.27
CA THR A 342 -7.25 -17.34 -24.48
C THR A 342 -7.94 -16.84 -23.22
N LEU A 343 -7.39 -17.18 -22.08
CA LEU A 343 -7.93 -16.77 -20.79
C LEU A 343 -7.32 -15.45 -20.34
N GLY A 344 -8.14 -14.62 -19.71
CA GLY A 344 -7.74 -13.42 -19.00
C GLY A 344 -7.78 -13.60 -17.49
N GLN A 345 -8.12 -12.53 -16.79
CA GLN A 345 -8.16 -12.48 -15.33
C GLN A 345 -9.31 -13.31 -14.78
N ARG A 346 -9.07 -13.96 -13.64
CA ARG A 346 -10.11 -14.70 -12.90
C ARG A 346 -10.97 -13.73 -12.09
N GLN A 347 -12.30 -13.94 -12.12
CA GLN A 347 -13.30 -13.16 -11.39
C GLN A 347 -14.11 -14.11 -10.48
N GLY A 348 -13.68 -14.25 -9.24
CA GLY A 348 -14.31 -15.19 -8.32
C GLY A 348 -14.27 -16.65 -8.84
N ASN A 349 -15.44 -17.23 -9.13
CA ASN A 349 -15.57 -18.57 -9.69
C ASN A 349 -15.47 -18.61 -11.21
N ASP A 350 -15.55 -17.46 -11.87
CA ASP A 350 -15.52 -17.34 -13.33
C ASP A 350 -14.14 -16.91 -13.82
N VAL A 351 -13.88 -17.11 -15.09
CA VAL A 351 -12.68 -16.64 -15.79
C VAL A 351 -13.06 -15.89 -17.06
N VAL A 352 -12.35 -14.81 -17.29
CA VAL A 352 -12.48 -13.99 -18.51
C VAL A 352 -11.94 -14.79 -19.70
N VAL A 353 -12.69 -14.80 -20.81
CA VAL A 353 -12.23 -15.34 -22.09
C VAL A 353 -12.01 -14.15 -23.02
N THR A 354 -10.74 -13.89 -23.36
CA THR A 354 -10.36 -12.76 -24.22
C THR A 354 -10.49 -13.06 -25.71
N SER A 355 -10.42 -14.35 -26.08
CA SER A 355 -10.65 -14.78 -27.47
C SER A 355 -11.08 -16.24 -27.55
N GLY A 356 -11.81 -16.58 -28.59
CA GLY A 356 -12.22 -17.94 -28.92
C GLY A 356 -13.65 -18.32 -28.50
N LEU A 357 -14.40 -17.43 -27.80
CA LEU A 357 -15.76 -17.71 -27.35
C LEU A 357 -16.64 -16.47 -27.48
N ALA A 358 -17.91 -16.65 -27.86
CA ALA A 358 -18.90 -15.58 -27.91
C ALA A 358 -19.87 -15.67 -26.72
N ALA A 359 -20.45 -14.53 -26.35
CA ALA A 359 -21.48 -14.48 -25.34
C ALA A 359 -22.73 -15.29 -25.77
N GLY A 360 -23.30 -16.05 -24.83
CA GLY A 360 -24.49 -16.87 -25.09
C GLY A 360 -24.19 -18.31 -25.52
N GLU A 361 -22.93 -18.64 -25.88
CA GLU A 361 -22.54 -20.02 -26.22
C GLU A 361 -22.60 -20.94 -24.97
N ARG A 362 -22.95 -22.19 -25.22
CA ARG A 362 -23.04 -23.22 -24.17
C ARG A 362 -21.69 -23.91 -24.01
N VAL A 363 -21.07 -23.82 -22.82
CA VAL A 363 -19.80 -24.47 -22.50
C VAL A 363 -19.98 -25.59 -21.51
N VAL A 364 -19.27 -26.70 -21.67
CA VAL A 364 -19.33 -27.87 -20.79
C VAL A 364 -18.59 -27.56 -19.48
N VAL A 365 -19.27 -27.67 -18.35
CA VAL A 365 -18.70 -27.45 -16.99
C VAL A 365 -18.48 -28.74 -16.21
N ALA A 366 -19.19 -29.83 -16.56
CA ALA A 366 -18.97 -31.15 -15.96
C ALA A 366 -19.19 -32.27 -17.00
N GLY A 367 -18.50 -33.41 -16.84
CA GLY A 367 -18.57 -34.54 -17.78
C GLY A 367 -17.57 -34.48 -18.94
N GLN A 368 -16.71 -33.46 -19.01
CA GLN A 368 -15.78 -33.18 -20.09
C GLN A 368 -14.77 -34.30 -20.38
N LEU A 369 -14.46 -35.15 -19.39
CA LEU A 369 -13.50 -36.27 -19.56
C LEU A 369 -13.99 -37.34 -20.55
N LEU A 370 -15.29 -37.45 -20.73
CA LEU A 370 -15.92 -38.42 -21.65
C LEU A 370 -16.26 -37.82 -23.01
N VAL A 371 -16.12 -36.51 -23.16
CA VAL A 371 -16.44 -35.78 -24.40
C VAL A 371 -15.33 -36.01 -25.43
N ARG A 372 -15.71 -36.42 -26.64
CA ARG A 372 -14.81 -36.45 -27.80
C ARG A 372 -15.06 -35.27 -28.70
N PRO A 373 -14.00 -34.61 -29.22
CA PRO A 373 -14.16 -33.51 -30.19
C PRO A 373 -15.01 -33.94 -31.39
N GLY A 374 -16.06 -33.18 -31.70
CA GLY A 374 -17.01 -33.52 -32.77
C GLY A 374 -18.04 -34.58 -32.43
N GLY A 375 -18.02 -35.12 -31.17
CA GLY A 375 -18.97 -36.10 -30.72
C GLY A 375 -20.27 -35.50 -30.18
N LYS A 376 -21.36 -36.28 -30.31
CA LYS A 376 -22.64 -35.91 -29.69
C LYS A 376 -22.60 -36.08 -28.19
N VAL A 377 -23.21 -35.12 -27.50
CA VAL A 377 -23.34 -35.13 -26.01
C VAL A 377 -24.80 -35.06 -25.60
N HIS A 378 -25.12 -35.56 -24.43
CA HIS A 378 -26.45 -35.42 -23.85
C HIS A 378 -26.38 -34.35 -22.77
N VAL A 379 -27.10 -33.22 -22.99
CA VAL A 379 -27.13 -32.14 -22.01
C VAL A 379 -28.10 -32.55 -20.89
N GLY A 380 -27.53 -32.89 -19.73
CA GLY A 380 -28.34 -33.17 -18.55
C GLY A 380 -28.91 -31.87 -17.97
N SER A 381 -30.17 -31.93 -17.55
CA SER A 381 -30.81 -30.86 -16.76
C SER A 381 -30.25 -30.83 -15.33
N GLY A 382 -28.94 -30.71 -15.18
CA GLY A 382 -28.33 -30.44 -13.89
C GLY A 382 -28.60 -28.99 -13.52
N ALA A 383 -29.30 -28.77 -12.40
CA ALA A 383 -29.40 -27.45 -11.79
C ALA A 383 -27.99 -26.86 -11.64
N PRO A 384 -27.79 -25.55 -11.84
CA PRO A 384 -26.50 -24.92 -11.58
C PRO A 384 -26.10 -25.26 -10.15
N VAL A 385 -24.88 -25.81 -9.98
CA VAL A 385 -24.31 -26.07 -8.66
C VAL A 385 -24.04 -24.68 -8.04
N THR A 386 -25.06 -24.13 -7.41
CA THR A 386 -24.90 -23.07 -6.43
C THR A 386 -24.11 -23.68 -5.27
N ALA A 387 -22.95 -23.16 -4.98
CA ALA A 387 -22.16 -23.53 -3.82
C ALA A 387 -23.04 -23.44 -2.56
N PRO A 388 -23.00 -24.46 -1.66
CA PRO A 388 -23.76 -24.38 -0.42
C PRO A 388 -23.26 -23.16 0.37
N ALA A 389 -24.18 -22.26 0.69
CA ALA A 389 -23.95 -21.24 1.71
C ALA A 389 -23.53 -21.98 2.98
N ALA A 390 -22.38 -21.60 3.55
CA ALA A 390 -21.93 -22.11 4.83
C ALA A 390 -22.92 -21.64 5.92
N ASN A 391 -23.90 -22.51 6.19
CA ASN A 391 -24.75 -22.39 7.36
C ASN A 391 -23.93 -22.84 8.58
N GLY A 392 -23.38 -21.87 9.27
CA GLY A 392 -22.88 -22.04 10.62
C GLY A 392 -24.05 -21.98 11.62
N ASP A 393 -24.67 -23.10 11.89
CA ASP A 393 -25.51 -23.28 13.08
C ASP A 393 -25.04 -24.55 13.81
N GLY A 394 -24.00 -24.36 14.61
CA GLY A 394 -23.55 -25.31 15.62
C GLY A 394 -24.12 -24.96 16.97
N LYS A 395 -25.42 -25.24 17.19
CA LYS A 395 -26.03 -25.25 18.51
C LYS A 395 -25.53 -26.48 19.28
N GLN A 396 -24.54 -26.30 20.14
CA GLN A 396 -24.18 -27.30 21.14
C GLN A 396 -25.09 -27.18 22.36
N ASP A 397 -26.04 -28.09 22.45
CA ASP A 397 -26.75 -28.38 23.70
C ASP A 397 -25.76 -29.03 24.68
N SER A 398 -25.39 -28.30 25.71
CA SER A 398 -24.73 -28.83 26.91
C SER A 398 -25.80 -29.18 27.95
N ALA A 399 -26.30 -30.41 27.91
CA ALA A 399 -27.04 -31.00 29.03
C ALA A 399 -26.04 -31.44 30.11
N GLY A 400 -26.37 -31.05 31.33
CA GLY A 400 -25.56 -31.21 32.51
C GLY A 400 -25.22 -32.64 32.93
N ARG A 401 -24.19 -32.70 33.78
CA ARG A 401 -24.11 -33.68 34.89
C ARG A 401 -23.30 -33.06 36.03
N SER A 402 -24.00 -32.80 37.10
CA SER A 402 -23.50 -32.66 38.45
C SER A 402 -22.91 -33.98 38.95
N ALA A 403 -21.82 -33.98 39.64
CA ALA A 403 -21.58 -34.64 40.92
C ALA A 403 -20.12 -34.66 41.32
N SER A 404 -19.91 -34.29 42.56
CA SER A 404 -18.83 -34.50 43.53
C SER A 404 -17.69 -33.51 43.54
#